data_209e803ab350db9ce9e7285fa4c91f24
#
_entry.id   209e803ab350db9ce9e7285fa4c91f24
#
_cell.length_a   1.000
_cell.length_b   1.000
_cell.length_c   1.000
_cell.angle_alpha   90.00
_cell.angle_beta   90.00
_cell.angle_gamma   90.00
#
_symmetry.space_group_name_H-M   'P 1'
#
loop_
_entity.id
_entity.type
_entity.pdbx_description
1 polymer ?
#
loop_
_entity_poly.entity_id
_entity_poly.type
_entity_poly.pdbx_seq_one_letter_code
_entity_poly.pdbx_strand_id
1 'polypeptide(L)'
;MRWFNTLKGMFSSDMGIDLGTANTLVYVKGQGIVLREPSVVAIDTETGRVKAVGEEAKRMVGRTPAHIQAIRPLRDGVIANFDVAEKMIRHFIEKVHNHRSAMVAPRIVIGVPSGITEVERRAVTESALAAGAREALTIEEPLAAAIGGNLPVHEPSGNMVVD
;
A
#
# COMPACT_ATOMS: atom_id res chain seq x y z
N MET A 1 8.82 -15.81 -26.33
CA MET A 1 7.99 -15.42 -25.15
C MET A 1 8.59 -14.30 -24.28
N ARG A 2 9.91 -14.08 -24.22
CA ARG A 2 10.54 -12.99 -23.40
C ARG A 2 10.27 -11.57 -23.93
N TRP A 3 10.05 -11.37 -25.21
CA TRP A 3 9.85 -10.05 -25.84
C TRP A 3 8.49 -9.43 -25.51
N PHE A 4 7.44 -10.24 -25.40
CA PHE A 4 6.11 -9.78 -24.97
C PHE A 4 6.08 -9.30 -23.49
N ASN A 5 6.93 -9.86 -22.63
CA ASN A 5 7.05 -9.40 -21.24
C ASN A 5 7.79 -8.05 -21.13
N THR A 6 8.72 -7.76 -22.03
CA THR A 6 9.44 -6.48 -22.08
C THR A 6 8.52 -5.35 -22.56
N LEU A 7 7.67 -5.61 -23.55
CA LEU A 7 6.67 -4.63 -24.01
C LEU A 7 5.59 -4.37 -22.94
N LYS A 8 5.12 -5.39 -22.22
CA LYS A 8 4.19 -5.21 -21.10
C LYS A 8 4.81 -4.39 -19.96
N GLY A 9 6.10 -4.52 -19.71
CA GLY A 9 6.82 -3.72 -18.72
C GLY A 9 6.94 -2.23 -19.05
N MET A 10 6.83 -1.84 -20.31
CA MET A 10 6.83 -0.42 -20.74
C MET A 10 5.47 0.27 -20.49
N PHE A 11 4.37 -0.49 -20.38
CA PHE A 11 3.02 0.03 -20.18
C PHE A 11 2.46 -0.23 -18.77
N SER A 12 3.19 -0.97 -17.92
CA SER A 12 2.81 -1.27 -16.54
C SER A 12 3.62 -0.39 -15.59
N SER A 13 2.95 0.41 -14.81
CA SER A 13 3.57 1.17 -13.72
C SER A 13 3.71 0.27 -12.50
N ASP A 14 4.87 -0.38 -12.32
CA ASP A 14 5.15 -1.12 -11.09
C ASP A 14 5.14 -0.17 -9.90
N MET A 15 4.49 -0.55 -8.82
CA MET A 15 4.29 0.27 -7.63
C MET A 15 4.92 -0.39 -6.40
N GLY A 16 5.49 0.43 -5.53
CA GLY A 16 5.79 0.07 -4.15
C GLY A 16 4.82 0.77 -3.22
N ILE A 17 4.26 0.05 -2.26
CA ILE A 17 3.39 0.62 -1.23
C ILE A 17 4.00 0.33 0.12
N ASP A 18 4.24 1.37 0.88
CA ASP A 18 4.58 1.30 2.29
C ASP A 18 3.30 1.60 3.10
N LEU A 19 2.80 0.58 3.80
CA LEU A 19 1.57 0.65 4.58
C LEU A 19 1.87 1.03 6.03
N GLY A 20 2.42 2.20 6.26
CA GLY A 20 2.71 2.65 7.62
C GLY A 20 1.44 2.94 8.44
N THR A 21 1.53 2.74 9.76
CA THR A 21 0.42 3.00 10.71
C THR A 21 -0.07 4.45 10.66
N ALA A 22 0.83 5.41 10.47
CA ALA A 22 0.50 6.83 10.43
C ALA A 22 0.23 7.33 9.01
N ASN A 23 1.08 6.95 8.06
CA ASN A 23 1.01 7.39 6.66
C ASN A 23 1.30 6.23 5.73
N THR A 24 0.60 6.21 4.61
CA THR A 24 0.89 5.34 3.48
C THR A 24 1.67 6.10 2.43
N LEU A 25 2.73 5.48 1.90
CA LEU A 25 3.52 5.99 0.78
C LEU A 25 3.29 5.12 -0.45
N VAL A 26 3.15 5.74 -1.61
CA VAL A 26 3.14 5.03 -2.89
C VAL A 26 4.28 5.52 -3.76
N TYR A 27 5.15 4.62 -4.11
CA TYR A 27 6.23 4.82 -5.06
C TYR A 27 5.84 4.23 -6.41
N VAL A 28 6.15 4.92 -7.49
CA VAL A 28 5.99 4.41 -8.86
C VAL A 28 7.35 4.39 -9.55
N LYS A 29 7.65 3.26 -10.17
CA LYS A 29 8.92 3.08 -10.89
C LYS A 29 9.15 4.19 -11.92
N GLY A 30 10.31 4.83 -11.82
CA GLY A 30 10.71 5.92 -12.70
C GLY A 30 10.13 7.30 -12.35
N GLN A 31 9.35 7.43 -11.27
CA GLN A 31 8.75 8.69 -10.85
C GLN A 31 8.99 9.03 -9.38
N GLY A 32 9.43 8.06 -8.59
CA GLY A 32 9.63 8.26 -7.16
C GLY A 32 8.35 8.15 -6.35
N ILE A 33 8.33 8.77 -5.18
CA ILE A 33 7.15 8.81 -4.30
C ILE A 33 6.13 9.77 -4.91
N VAL A 34 5.02 9.22 -5.37
CA VAL A 34 3.94 9.97 -6.03
C VAL A 34 2.75 10.26 -5.12
N LEU A 35 2.66 9.56 -3.98
CA LEU A 35 1.62 9.75 -2.99
C LEU A 35 2.18 9.58 -1.59
N ARG A 36 1.81 10.48 -0.70
CA ARG A 36 2.04 10.41 0.74
C ARG A 36 0.78 10.89 1.42
N GLU A 37 0.05 9.98 2.05
CA GLU A 37 -1.20 10.32 2.72
C GLU A 37 -1.36 9.61 4.06
N PRO A 38 -2.11 10.19 4.99
CA PRO A 38 -2.45 9.53 6.26
C PRO A 38 -3.18 8.19 6.03
N SER A 39 -2.83 7.18 6.81
CA SER A 39 -3.52 5.87 6.81
C SER A 39 -4.82 5.96 7.60
N VAL A 40 -5.78 6.74 7.08
CA VAL A 40 -7.10 7.00 7.69
C VAL A 40 -8.18 6.86 6.64
N VAL A 41 -9.30 6.24 7.01
CA VAL A 41 -10.49 6.09 6.17
C VAL A 41 -11.71 6.54 6.95
N ALA A 42 -12.50 7.42 6.38
CA ALA A 42 -13.80 7.79 6.91
C ALA A 42 -14.89 6.91 6.29
N ILE A 43 -15.64 6.21 7.11
CA ILE A 43 -16.69 5.27 6.70
C ILE A 43 -18.01 5.70 7.31
N ASP A 44 -19.04 5.62 6.50
CA ASP A 44 -20.41 5.67 6.93
C ASP A 44 -20.78 4.34 7.59
N THR A 45 -21.07 4.37 8.88
CA THR A 45 -21.30 3.15 9.69
C THR A 45 -22.62 2.45 9.37
N GLU A 46 -23.58 3.16 8.80
CA GLU A 46 -24.88 2.61 8.43
C GLU A 46 -24.82 1.87 7.08
N THR A 47 -24.07 2.43 6.14
CA THR A 47 -23.98 1.90 4.77
C THR A 47 -22.69 1.14 4.47
N GLY A 48 -21.68 1.23 5.33
CA GLY A 48 -20.34 0.67 5.11
C GLY A 48 -19.56 1.33 3.96
N ARG A 49 -20.05 2.47 3.43
CA ARG A 49 -19.44 3.17 2.30
C ARG A 49 -18.31 4.09 2.75
N VAL A 50 -17.22 4.07 1.98
CA VAL A 50 -16.13 5.02 2.15
C VAL A 50 -16.60 6.43 1.77
N LYS A 51 -16.41 7.39 2.65
CA LYS A 51 -16.69 8.81 2.43
C LYS A 51 -15.44 9.60 2.05
N ALA A 52 -14.32 9.26 2.68
CA ALA A 52 -13.03 9.90 2.41
C ALA A 52 -11.87 8.96 2.78
N VAL A 53 -10.70 9.19 2.20
CA VAL A 53 -9.46 8.48 2.50
C VAL A 53 -8.32 9.49 2.64
N GLY A 54 -7.31 9.15 3.42
CA GLY A 54 -6.10 9.94 3.51
C GLY A 54 -6.32 11.29 4.21
N GLU A 55 -5.82 12.35 3.64
CA GLU A 55 -5.87 13.69 4.22
C GLU A 55 -7.30 14.20 4.43
N GLU A 56 -8.21 13.88 3.52
CA GLU A 56 -9.63 14.25 3.65
C GLU A 56 -10.26 13.55 4.86
N ALA A 57 -10.02 12.25 5.02
CA ALA A 57 -10.50 11.47 6.16
C ALA A 57 -9.90 11.98 7.48
N LYS A 58 -8.61 12.35 7.48
CA LYS A 58 -7.94 12.92 8.66
C LYS A 58 -8.59 14.23 9.13
N ARG A 59 -9.00 15.09 8.21
CA ARG A 59 -9.70 16.35 8.54
C ARG A 59 -11.06 16.11 9.17
N MET A 60 -11.66 14.95 8.91
CA MET A 60 -12.95 14.55 9.45
C MET A 60 -12.86 14.01 10.89
N VAL A 61 -11.67 13.59 11.36
CA VAL A 61 -11.48 13.06 12.72
C VAL A 61 -11.97 14.05 13.77
N GLY A 62 -12.90 13.61 14.63
CA GLY A 62 -13.49 14.43 15.70
C GLY A 62 -14.48 15.52 15.22
N ARG A 63 -14.83 15.54 13.93
CA ARG A 63 -15.73 16.54 13.34
C ARG A 63 -16.84 15.91 12.49
N THR A 64 -17.04 14.60 12.63
CA THR A 64 -18.03 13.86 11.83
C THR A 64 -19.37 13.73 12.56
N PRO A 65 -20.50 13.68 11.82
CA PRO A 65 -21.77 13.19 12.34
C PRO A 65 -21.63 11.80 12.95
N ALA A 66 -22.55 11.42 13.84
CA ALA A 66 -22.48 10.16 14.59
C ALA A 66 -22.40 8.89 13.69
N HIS A 67 -22.94 8.97 12.47
CA HIS A 67 -22.92 7.87 11.51
C HIS A 67 -21.65 7.82 10.63
N ILE A 68 -20.69 8.72 10.81
CA ILE A 68 -19.41 8.69 10.09
C ILE A 68 -18.28 8.47 11.09
N GLN A 69 -17.51 7.41 10.89
CA GLN A 69 -16.36 7.07 11.72
C GLN A 69 -15.06 7.14 10.91
N ALA A 70 -14.07 7.85 11.45
CA ALA A 70 -12.72 7.83 10.91
C ALA A 70 -11.92 6.69 11.57
N ILE A 71 -11.48 5.74 10.77
CA ILE A 71 -10.82 4.50 11.19
C ILE A 71 -9.38 4.50 10.69
N ARG A 72 -8.45 4.05 11.52
CA ARG A 72 -7.09 3.68 11.12
C ARG A 72 -7.05 2.17 10.91
N PRO A 73 -6.96 1.69 9.66
CA PRO A 73 -7.00 0.25 9.37
C PRO A 73 -5.72 -0.48 9.79
N LEU A 74 -4.64 0.26 10.05
CA LEU A 74 -3.36 -0.27 10.49
C LEU A 74 -3.07 0.16 11.93
N ARG A 75 -2.54 -0.77 12.73
CA ARG A 75 -2.06 -0.52 14.08
C ARG A 75 -0.77 -1.30 14.29
N ASP A 76 0.26 -0.63 14.75
CA ASP A 76 1.57 -1.25 15.03
C ASP A 76 2.13 -2.04 13.83
N GLY A 77 1.95 -1.48 12.62
CA GLY A 77 2.37 -2.09 11.36
C GLY A 77 1.48 -3.23 10.86
N VAL A 78 0.48 -3.66 11.61
CA VAL A 78 -0.43 -4.78 11.27
C VAL A 78 -1.76 -4.27 10.76
N ILE A 79 -2.40 -5.04 9.89
CA ILE A 79 -3.77 -4.72 9.45
C ILE A 79 -4.75 -5.16 10.54
N ALA A 80 -5.32 -4.17 11.24
CA ALA A 80 -6.35 -4.38 12.25
C ALA A 80 -7.76 -4.51 11.66
N ASN A 81 -7.98 -3.99 10.45
CA ASN A 81 -9.26 -4.07 9.74
C ASN A 81 -9.03 -4.23 8.24
N PHE A 82 -9.22 -5.45 7.74
CA PHE A 82 -8.93 -5.85 6.36
C PHE A 82 -9.85 -5.16 5.35
N ASP A 83 -11.14 -5.09 5.62
CA ASP A 83 -12.12 -4.48 4.71
C ASP A 83 -11.82 -3.00 4.49
N VAL A 84 -11.40 -2.32 5.56
CA VAL A 84 -11.05 -0.90 5.50
C VAL A 84 -9.70 -0.70 4.82
N ALA A 85 -8.72 -1.59 5.09
CA ALA A 85 -7.41 -1.57 4.46
C ALA A 85 -7.52 -1.80 2.95
N GLU A 86 -8.32 -2.79 2.52
CA GLU A 86 -8.59 -3.04 1.09
C GLU A 86 -9.12 -1.79 0.40
N LYS A 87 -10.14 -1.16 1.00
CA LYS A 87 -10.74 0.07 0.46
C LYS A 87 -9.74 1.22 0.37
N MET A 88 -8.85 1.34 1.37
CA MET A 88 -7.78 2.33 1.38
C MET A 88 -6.76 2.05 0.28
N ILE A 89 -6.28 0.82 0.16
CA ILE A 89 -5.32 0.41 -0.87
C ILE A 89 -5.91 0.62 -2.26
N ARG A 90 -7.17 0.22 -2.47
CA ARG A 90 -7.90 0.45 -3.72
C ARG A 90 -7.94 1.93 -4.08
N HIS A 91 -8.32 2.78 -3.14
CA HIS A 91 -8.36 4.23 -3.35
C HIS A 91 -7.01 4.80 -3.77
N PHE A 92 -5.92 4.39 -3.11
CA PHE A 92 -4.58 4.87 -3.44
C PHE A 92 -4.09 4.34 -4.79
N ILE A 93 -4.39 3.08 -5.13
CA ILE A 93 -4.09 2.53 -6.44
C ILE A 93 -4.84 3.30 -7.53
N GLU A 94 -6.14 3.49 -7.37
CA GLU A 94 -6.98 4.24 -8.30
C GLU A 94 -6.50 5.69 -8.45
N LYS A 95 -6.18 6.37 -7.35
CA LYS A 95 -5.69 7.74 -7.34
C LYS A 95 -4.38 7.89 -8.12
N VAL A 96 -3.48 6.92 -8.02
CA VAL A 96 -2.22 6.91 -8.75
C VAL A 96 -2.38 6.43 -10.18
N HIS A 97 -3.27 5.46 -10.42
CA HIS A 97 -3.49 4.84 -11.74
C HIS A 97 -4.38 5.68 -12.66
N ASN A 98 -5.48 6.26 -12.15
CA ASN A 98 -6.43 7.06 -12.94
C ASN A 98 -5.85 8.37 -13.50
N HIS A 99 -4.73 8.84 -12.96
CA HIS A 99 -3.98 9.93 -13.56
C HIS A 99 -3.14 9.49 -14.78
N ARG A 100 -3.27 8.23 -15.23
CA ARG A 100 -2.48 7.66 -16.32
C ARG A 100 -3.31 6.72 -17.17
N SER A 101 -3.15 6.84 -18.47
CA SER A 101 -3.61 5.88 -19.49
C SER A 101 -2.82 4.54 -19.39
N ALA A 102 -2.68 3.97 -18.21
CA ALA A 102 -2.04 2.68 -18.08
C ALA A 102 -3.03 1.58 -18.47
N MET A 103 -2.81 0.98 -19.63
CA MET A 103 -3.64 -0.11 -20.19
C MET A 103 -3.48 -1.44 -19.44
N VAL A 104 -2.57 -1.52 -18.48
CA VAL A 104 -2.25 -2.77 -17.77
C VAL A 104 -2.23 -2.53 -16.27
N ALA A 105 -2.95 -3.36 -15.53
CA ALA A 105 -2.97 -3.34 -14.06
C ALA A 105 -1.54 -3.45 -13.48
N PRO A 106 -1.20 -2.73 -12.40
CA PRO A 106 0.15 -2.68 -11.85
C PRO A 106 0.56 -3.98 -11.15
N ARG A 107 1.88 -4.26 -11.13
CA ARG A 107 2.46 -5.10 -10.08
C ARG A 107 2.70 -4.23 -8.86
N ILE A 108 2.39 -4.77 -7.69
CA ILE A 108 2.54 -4.05 -6.43
C ILE A 108 3.45 -4.84 -5.51
N VAL A 109 4.45 -4.17 -4.94
CA VAL A 109 5.26 -4.67 -3.83
C VAL A 109 4.85 -3.89 -2.59
N ILE A 110 4.51 -4.60 -1.51
CA ILE A 110 4.01 -4.00 -0.28
C ILE A 110 5.01 -4.27 0.85
N GLY A 111 5.44 -3.19 1.52
CA GLY A 111 6.20 -3.28 2.75
C GLY A 111 5.34 -3.89 3.86
N VAL A 112 5.90 -4.82 4.59
CA VAL A 112 5.27 -5.48 5.75
C VAL A 112 6.26 -5.58 6.90
N PRO A 113 5.81 -5.52 8.17
CA PRO A 113 6.68 -5.68 9.32
C PRO A 113 7.38 -7.03 9.35
N SER A 114 8.56 -7.08 9.95
CA SER A 114 9.19 -8.35 10.29
C SER A 114 8.35 -9.10 11.32
N GLY A 115 8.17 -10.40 11.12
CA GLY A 115 7.38 -11.23 12.02
C GLY A 115 5.88 -11.23 11.75
N ILE A 116 5.44 -10.64 10.64
CA ILE A 116 4.06 -10.77 10.18
C ILE A 116 3.70 -12.26 9.99
N THR A 117 2.51 -12.65 10.44
CA THR A 117 2.01 -14.00 10.26
C THR A 117 1.66 -14.28 8.79
N GLU A 118 1.63 -15.57 8.41
CA GLU A 118 1.22 -15.95 7.05
C GLU A 118 -0.22 -15.54 6.73
N VAL A 119 -1.10 -15.54 7.74
CA VAL A 119 -2.49 -15.09 7.57
C VAL A 119 -2.54 -13.60 7.24
N GLU A 120 -1.79 -12.77 7.96
CA GLU A 120 -1.70 -11.33 7.72
C GLU A 120 -1.04 -11.03 6.37
N ARG A 121 0.05 -11.73 6.04
CA ARG A 121 0.74 -11.62 4.74
C ARG A 121 -0.22 -11.92 3.59
N ARG A 122 -0.98 -12.99 3.71
CA ARG A 122 -1.99 -13.36 2.73
C ARG A 122 -3.08 -12.29 2.60
N ALA A 123 -3.56 -11.77 3.71
CA ALA A 123 -4.59 -10.74 3.72
C ALA A 123 -4.12 -9.44 3.05
N VAL A 124 -2.86 -9.01 3.28
CA VAL A 124 -2.24 -7.88 2.56
C VAL A 124 -2.23 -8.12 1.05
N THR A 125 -1.78 -9.31 0.65
CA THR A 125 -1.68 -9.70 -0.77
C THR A 125 -3.07 -9.74 -1.42
N GLU A 126 -4.04 -10.37 -0.77
CA GLU A 126 -5.43 -10.46 -1.25
C GLU A 126 -6.07 -9.07 -1.34
N SER A 127 -5.83 -8.18 -0.37
CA SER A 127 -6.32 -6.79 -0.40
C SER A 127 -5.79 -6.03 -1.62
N ALA A 128 -4.52 -6.19 -1.96
CA ALA A 128 -3.93 -5.53 -3.12
C ALA A 128 -4.48 -6.10 -4.45
N LEU A 129 -4.66 -7.42 -4.53
CA LEU A 129 -5.27 -8.06 -5.72
C LEU A 129 -6.73 -7.62 -5.87
N ALA A 130 -7.52 -7.59 -4.80
CA ALA A 130 -8.89 -7.11 -4.80
C ALA A 130 -8.98 -5.62 -5.16
N ALA A 131 -7.95 -4.83 -4.82
CA ALA A 131 -7.81 -3.43 -5.22
C ALA A 131 -7.43 -3.23 -6.69
N GLY A 132 -7.21 -4.30 -7.47
CA GLY A 132 -6.96 -4.24 -8.91
C GLY A 132 -5.51 -4.44 -9.33
N ALA A 133 -4.62 -4.85 -8.43
CA ALA A 133 -3.28 -5.29 -8.81
C ALA A 133 -3.35 -6.58 -9.65
N ARG A 134 -2.51 -6.70 -10.68
CA ARG A 134 -2.36 -7.97 -11.44
C ARG A 134 -1.47 -8.99 -10.71
N GLU A 135 -0.60 -8.48 -9.86
CA GLU A 135 0.34 -9.26 -9.06
C GLU A 135 0.66 -8.46 -7.79
N ALA A 136 0.63 -9.10 -6.64
CA ALA A 136 0.98 -8.50 -5.37
C ALA A 136 2.04 -9.35 -4.66
N LEU A 137 3.10 -8.71 -4.23
CA LEU A 137 4.21 -9.32 -3.49
C LEU A 137 4.41 -8.54 -2.19
N THR A 138 4.88 -9.21 -1.17
CA THR A 138 5.29 -8.57 0.08
C THR A 138 6.80 -8.59 0.24
N ILE A 139 7.33 -7.58 0.88
CA ILE A 139 8.73 -7.49 1.31
C ILE A 139 8.76 -7.00 2.75
N GLU A 140 9.64 -7.54 3.57
CA GLU A 140 9.84 -7.03 4.93
C GLU A 140 10.43 -5.61 4.90
N GLU A 141 9.85 -4.70 5.67
CA GLU A 141 10.26 -3.29 5.73
C GLU A 141 11.76 -3.12 5.99
N PRO A 142 12.39 -3.83 6.95
CA PRO A 142 13.84 -3.72 7.15
C PRO A 142 14.66 -4.17 5.95
N LEU A 143 14.20 -5.20 5.22
CA LEU A 143 14.86 -5.65 4.00
C LEU A 143 14.69 -4.63 2.87
N ALA A 144 13.50 -4.06 2.72
CA ALA A 144 13.24 -3.00 1.75
C ALA A 144 14.10 -1.76 2.04
N ALA A 145 14.21 -1.37 3.31
CA ALA A 145 15.06 -0.26 3.75
C ALA A 145 16.55 -0.53 3.49
N ALA A 146 17.02 -1.76 3.76
CA ALA A 146 18.40 -2.17 3.47
C ALA A 146 18.72 -2.09 1.96
N ILE A 147 17.81 -2.58 1.12
CA ILE A 147 17.94 -2.48 -0.35
C ILE A 147 17.93 -1.01 -0.79
N GLY A 148 17.02 -0.22 -0.26
CA GLY A 148 16.92 1.21 -0.55
C GLY A 148 18.14 2.01 -0.08
N GLY A 149 18.74 1.60 1.03
CA GLY A 149 20.02 2.13 1.55
C GLY A 149 21.26 1.58 0.84
N ASN A 150 21.08 0.75 -0.19
CA ASN A 150 22.15 0.12 -0.94
C ASN A 150 23.12 -0.71 -0.06
N LEU A 151 22.58 -1.35 0.99
CA LEU A 151 23.34 -2.29 1.80
C LEU A 151 23.55 -3.61 1.04
N PRO A 152 24.68 -4.31 1.25
CA PRO A 152 25.00 -5.55 0.52
C PRO A 152 24.20 -6.74 1.06
N VAL A 153 22.87 -6.74 0.88
CA VAL A 153 21.95 -7.77 1.38
C VAL A 153 22.16 -9.17 0.81
N HIS A 154 22.97 -9.28 -0.24
CA HIS A 154 23.33 -10.55 -0.90
C HIS A 154 24.60 -11.18 -0.34
N GLU A 155 25.36 -10.45 0.46
CA GLU A 155 26.61 -10.90 1.04
C GLU A 155 26.37 -11.51 2.42
N PRO A 156 27.16 -12.51 2.84
CA PRO A 156 27.06 -13.11 4.16
C PRO A 156 27.72 -12.19 5.22
N SER A 157 27.32 -10.93 5.24
CA SER A 157 27.79 -9.91 6.18
C SER A 157 26.63 -9.43 7.05
N GLY A 158 26.91 -9.15 8.33
CA GLY A 158 25.90 -8.59 9.26
C GLY A 158 25.67 -7.11 8.95
N ASN A 159 24.44 -6.78 8.52
CA ASN A 159 23.98 -5.41 8.36
C ASN A 159 22.83 -5.15 9.32
N MET A 160 22.69 -3.91 9.76
CA MET A 160 21.60 -3.49 10.65
C MET A 160 20.87 -2.32 10.04
N VAL A 161 19.56 -2.39 10.07
CA VAL A 161 18.65 -1.27 9.79
C VAL A 161 17.87 -1.00 11.06
N VAL A 162 17.80 0.26 11.45
CA VAL A 162 16.98 0.74 12.57
C VAL A 162 15.92 1.65 11.99
N ASP A 163 14.68 1.25 12.20
CA ASP A 163 13.48 1.97 11.78
C ASP A 163 12.71 2.47 13.02
#